data_3079fc50f7fceeaddc78bf0a6387903b
#
_entry.id   3079fc50f7fceeaddc78bf0a6387903b
#
_cell.length_a   1.000
_cell.length_b   1.000
_cell.length_c   1.000
_cell.angle_alpha   90.00
_cell.angle_beta   90.00
_cell.angle_gamma   90.00
#
_symmetry.space_group_name_H-M   'P 1'
#
loop_
_entity.id
_entity.type
_entity.pdbx_description
1 polymer ?
#
loop_
_entity_poly.entity_id
_entity_poly.type
_entity_poly.pdbx_seq_one_letter_code
_entity_poly.pdbx_strand_id
1 'polypeptide(L)'
;ESPELILSQNGVQAGYNRYYSTISQIPNPYLSWERTKNWNFGVDLELFHMFYMNLEYYTRRSNAVITVDLPFEYGINDMKRNGGIIYNRGIEYTLSFTPVQKRDFSLNINLNASKNWNKGGETTIDRTTGMYLTGSNTQILKEGYPLSGFWSYSFAGLDGSNGKPMFNYVEVPEEEKSKGIDPTTYLVYSGEKEPYFTGGLGLSFRYKSLSLNTSFSLLLGSKKRLTSPYND
;
A
#
# COMPACT_ATOMS: atom_id res chain seq x y z
N GLU A 1 20.89 16.76 -12.38
CA GLU A 1 20.50 16.94 -13.79
C GLU A 1 19.14 17.63 -13.82
N SER A 2 19.05 18.76 -14.50
CA SER A 2 17.77 19.42 -14.73
C SER A 2 16.91 18.51 -15.60
N PRO A 3 15.68 18.22 -15.23
CA PRO A 3 14.81 17.43 -16.09
C PRO A 3 14.61 18.15 -17.42
N GLU A 4 14.89 17.45 -18.50
CA GLU A 4 14.74 17.98 -19.86
C GLU A 4 13.29 17.93 -20.30
N LEU A 5 12.90 18.85 -21.18
CA LEU A 5 11.63 18.83 -21.85
C LEU A 5 11.59 17.59 -22.78
N ILE A 6 10.70 16.65 -22.51
CA ILE A 6 10.54 15.47 -23.34
C ILE A 6 9.32 15.66 -24.23
N LEU A 7 9.56 15.58 -25.53
CA LEU A 7 8.51 15.58 -26.55
C LEU A 7 8.24 14.13 -26.99
N SER A 8 6.99 13.69 -26.91
CA SER A 8 6.59 12.42 -27.52
C SER A 8 6.08 12.66 -28.93
N GLN A 9 6.61 11.88 -29.90
CA GLN A 9 6.17 11.94 -31.27
C GLN A 9 4.95 11.03 -31.47
N ASN A 10 3.78 11.62 -31.74
CA ASN A 10 2.50 10.91 -31.77
C ASN A 10 1.98 10.63 -33.19
N GLY A 11 2.85 10.54 -34.20
CA GLY A 11 2.42 10.19 -35.55
C GLY A 11 1.76 11.32 -36.35
N VAL A 12 0.95 10.96 -37.33
CA VAL A 12 0.30 11.92 -38.25
C VAL A 12 -1.12 12.19 -37.79
N GLN A 13 -1.46 13.46 -37.60
CA GLN A 13 -2.82 13.85 -37.24
C GLN A 13 -3.79 13.60 -38.41
N ALA A 14 -4.82 12.80 -38.14
CA ALA A 14 -5.85 12.50 -39.12
C ALA A 14 -6.53 13.77 -39.64
N GLY A 15 -6.62 13.92 -40.97
CA GLY A 15 -7.23 15.07 -41.63
C GLY A 15 -6.25 16.17 -42.04
N TYR A 16 -5.08 16.28 -41.44
CA TYR A 16 -4.11 17.35 -41.77
C TYR A 16 -2.81 16.84 -42.41
N ASN A 17 -2.58 15.54 -42.41
CA ASN A 17 -1.36 14.89 -42.90
C ASN A 17 -0.05 15.54 -42.38
N ARG A 18 -0.05 15.97 -41.12
CA ARG A 18 1.07 16.61 -40.43
C ARG A 18 1.49 15.82 -39.20
N TYR A 19 2.78 15.75 -38.98
CA TYR A 19 3.31 15.21 -37.72
C TYR A 19 3.05 16.19 -36.60
N TYR A 20 2.68 15.66 -35.44
CA TYR A 20 2.55 16.44 -34.22
C TYR A 20 3.32 15.81 -33.07
N SER A 21 3.75 16.60 -32.13
CA SER A 21 4.40 16.17 -30.92
C SER A 21 3.65 16.77 -29.74
N THR A 22 3.52 15.99 -28.69
CA THR A 22 2.97 16.46 -27.42
C THR A 22 4.11 16.55 -26.40
N ILE A 23 4.00 17.54 -25.51
CA ILE A 23 4.89 17.63 -24.37
C ILE A 23 4.49 16.47 -23.44
N SER A 24 5.41 15.53 -23.19
CA SER A 24 5.20 14.43 -22.29
C SER A 24 5.69 14.71 -20.87
N GLN A 25 6.62 15.65 -20.72
CA GLN A 25 7.15 16.05 -19.43
C GLN A 25 7.67 17.48 -19.49
N ILE A 26 7.36 18.27 -18.46
CA ILE A 26 7.94 19.60 -18.27
C ILE A 26 9.12 19.54 -17.28
N PRO A 27 10.10 20.45 -17.43
CA PRO A 27 11.19 20.56 -16.47
C PRO A 27 10.68 20.89 -15.07
N ASN A 28 11.21 20.19 -14.06
CA ASN A 28 10.99 20.54 -12.66
C ASN A 28 12.34 20.70 -11.95
N PRO A 29 12.91 21.92 -11.90
CA PRO A 29 14.22 22.16 -11.28
C PRO A 29 14.22 21.91 -9.76
N TYR A 30 13.06 21.81 -9.14
CA TYR A 30 12.91 21.55 -7.71
C TYR A 30 12.79 20.07 -7.39
N LEU A 31 12.73 19.20 -8.42
CA LEU A 31 12.65 17.77 -8.19
C LEU A 31 13.98 17.25 -7.63
N SER A 32 13.93 16.66 -6.46
CA SER A 32 15.07 16.02 -5.81
C SER A 32 14.87 14.52 -5.68
N TRP A 33 15.98 13.79 -5.53
CA TRP A 33 15.94 12.36 -5.28
C TRP A 33 15.18 12.04 -4.01
N GLU A 34 14.48 10.91 -4.03
CA GLU A 34 13.88 10.35 -2.84
C GLU A 34 14.95 10.05 -1.79
N ARG A 35 14.65 10.43 -0.56
CA ARG A 35 15.55 10.21 0.58
C ARG A 35 14.87 9.34 1.60
N THR A 36 15.51 8.23 1.96
CA THR A 36 15.04 7.34 3.00
C THR A 36 16.01 7.32 4.16
N LYS A 37 15.50 7.53 5.37
CA LYS A 37 16.20 7.28 6.63
C LYS A 37 15.67 5.97 7.20
N ASN A 38 16.56 5.03 7.45
CA ASN A 38 16.24 3.72 7.99
C ASN A 38 17.04 3.46 9.25
N TRP A 39 16.36 2.97 10.30
CA TRP A 39 16.96 2.46 11.52
C TRP A 39 16.50 1.02 11.69
N ASN A 40 17.43 0.12 11.93
CA ASN A 40 17.17 -1.27 12.15
C ASN A 40 17.92 -1.73 13.41
N PHE A 41 17.21 -2.43 14.29
CA PHE A 41 17.74 -3.02 15.51
C PHE A 41 17.39 -4.50 15.50
N GLY A 42 18.41 -5.35 15.55
CA GLY A 42 18.25 -6.80 15.52
C GLY A 42 18.93 -7.46 16.70
N VAL A 43 18.36 -8.58 17.14
CA VAL A 43 18.93 -9.48 18.14
C VAL A 43 18.85 -10.88 17.60
N ASP A 44 20.02 -11.52 17.52
CA ASP A 44 20.17 -12.92 17.19
C ASP A 44 20.51 -13.69 18.46
N LEU A 45 19.81 -14.77 18.72
CA LEU A 45 20.02 -15.64 19.86
C LEU A 45 20.12 -17.09 19.40
N GLU A 46 21.20 -17.76 19.76
CA GLU A 46 21.36 -19.20 19.57
C GLU A 46 21.58 -19.84 20.91
N LEU A 47 20.80 -20.86 21.26
CA LEU A 47 20.87 -21.60 22.48
C LEU A 47 20.95 -23.13 22.23
N PHE A 48 21.91 -23.78 22.86
CA PHE A 48 22.08 -25.23 22.86
C PHE A 48 22.14 -25.89 21.47
N HIS A 49 22.47 -25.12 20.41
CA HIS A 49 22.44 -25.58 19.00
C HIS A 49 21.08 -26.16 18.56
N MET A 50 20.02 -25.93 19.32
CA MET A 50 18.68 -26.43 19.09
C MET A 50 17.67 -25.29 18.86
N PHE A 51 17.99 -24.14 19.37
CA PHE A 51 17.10 -22.98 19.35
C PHE A 51 17.83 -21.80 18.71
N TYR A 52 17.30 -21.30 17.62
CA TYR A 52 17.71 -20.06 16.97
C TYR A 52 16.54 -19.10 16.89
N MET A 53 16.77 -17.87 17.31
CA MET A 53 15.79 -16.79 17.25
C MET A 53 16.44 -15.53 16.69
N ASN A 54 15.79 -14.90 15.73
CA ASN A 54 16.09 -13.57 15.27
C ASN A 54 14.87 -12.68 15.55
N LEU A 55 15.10 -11.51 16.12
CA LEU A 55 14.09 -10.49 16.36
C LEU A 55 14.61 -9.17 15.82
N GLU A 56 13.87 -8.56 14.89
CA GLU A 56 14.22 -7.30 14.30
C GLU A 56 13.11 -6.26 14.48
N TYR A 57 13.52 -5.05 14.78
CA TYR A 57 12.65 -3.86 14.77
C TYR A 57 13.23 -2.86 13.81
N TYR A 58 12.41 -2.36 12.91
CA TYR A 58 12.82 -1.30 11.99
C TYR A 58 11.86 -0.11 11.99
N THR A 59 12.42 1.05 11.68
CA THR A 59 11.65 2.25 11.37
C THR A 59 12.28 2.95 10.17
N ARG A 60 11.43 3.33 9.22
CA ARG A 60 11.82 3.96 7.96
C ARG A 60 10.96 5.20 7.71
N ARG A 61 11.62 6.30 7.38
CA ARG A 61 10.98 7.52 6.92
C ARG A 61 11.50 7.85 5.52
N SER A 62 10.60 7.87 4.54
CA SER A 62 10.91 8.18 3.15
C SER A 62 10.23 9.47 2.73
N ASN A 63 10.98 10.36 2.06
CA ASN A 63 10.40 11.48 1.33
C ASN A 63 10.11 10.98 -0.09
N ALA A 64 8.83 10.89 -0.43
CA ALA A 64 8.40 10.32 -1.70
C ALA A 64 8.31 11.37 -2.80
N VAL A 65 8.58 10.93 -4.01
CA VAL A 65 8.18 11.62 -5.25
C VAL A 65 6.78 11.14 -5.61
N ILE A 66 5.90 12.07 -5.86
CA ILE A 66 4.50 11.84 -6.15
C ILE A 66 4.14 12.43 -7.50
N THR A 67 3.16 11.83 -8.16
CA THR A 67 2.57 12.38 -9.39
C THR A 67 1.37 13.25 -9.03
N VAL A 68 1.33 14.43 -9.60
CA VAL A 68 0.25 15.42 -9.41
C VAL A 68 -0.41 15.67 -10.74
N ASP A 69 -1.74 15.57 -10.77
CA ASP A 69 -2.52 15.95 -11.92
C ASP A 69 -2.44 17.47 -12.10
N LEU A 70 -2.29 17.91 -13.34
CA LEU A 70 -2.20 19.32 -13.69
C LEU A 70 -3.48 19.78 -14.41
N PRO A 71 -3.87 21.05 -14.22
CA PRO A 71 -4.93 21.65 -15.02
C PRO A 71 -4.64 21.55 -16.52
N PHE A 72 -5.70 21.40 -17.31
CA PHE A 72 -5.63 21.24 -18.77
C PHE A 72 -4.83 22.35 -19.46
N GLU A 73 -4.83 23.54 -18.90
CA GLU A 73 -4.13 24.73 -19.41
C GLU A 73 -2.62 24.58 -19.51
N TYR A 74 -2.04 23.62 -18.75
CA TYR A 74 -0.61 23.31 -18.83
C TYR A 74 -0.23 22.47 -20.06
N GLY A 75 -1.22 21.89 -20.76
CA GLY A 75 -1.00 21.05 -21.95
C GLY A 75 -0.37 19.69 -21.65
N ILE A 76 -0.23 19.32 -20.40
CA ILE A 76 0.19 18.00 -19.91
C ILE A 76 -0.74 17.58 -18.78
N ASN A 77 -0.89 16.26 -18.61
CA ASN A 77 -1.85 15.73 -17.64
C ASN A 77 -1.29 15.67 -16.21
N ASP A 78 0.02 15.46 -16.06
CA ASP A 78 0.63 15.25 -14.76
C ASP A 78 2.09 15.71 -14.72
N MET A 79 2.60 15.88 -13.51
CA MET A 79 4.02 16.09 -13.26
C MET A 79 4.49 15.43 -11.97
N LYS A 80 5.78 15.08 -11.91
CA LYS A 80 6.42 14.58 -10.69
C LYS A 80 6.90 15.71 -9.81
N ARG A 81 6.64 15.60 -8.51
CA ARG A 81 7.16 16.54 -7.49
C ARG A 81 7.46 15.81 -6.18
N ASN A 82 8.36 16.37 -5.38
CA ASN A 82 8.52 15.93 -4.00
C ASN A 82 7.32 16.44 -3.19
N GLY A 83 6.62 15.60 -2.48
CA GLY A 83 5.41 16.06 -1.83
C GLY A 83 4.72 15.04 -0.93
N GLY A 84 5.44 14.08 -0.40
CA GLY A 84 4.85 13.17 0.57
C GLY A 84 5.89 12.57 1.49
N ILE A 85 5.48 12.27 2.71
CA ILE A 85 6.30 11.55 3.69
C ILE A 85 5.63 10.21 3.96
N ILE A 86 6.40 9.14 3.92
CA ILE A 86 5.93 7.79 4.21
C ILE A 86 6.67 7.30 5.44
N TYR A 87 5.92 6.83 6.42
CA TYR A 87 6.43 6.18 7.62
C TYR A 87 6.11 4.70 7.58
N ASN A 88 7.14 3.87 7.69
CA ASN A 88 7.03 2.44 7.87
C ASN A 88 7.78 2.06 9.14
N ARG A 89 7.19 1.23 9.96
CA ARG A 89 7.84 0.58 11.09
C ARG A 89 7.33 -0.84 11.21
N GLY A 90 8.16 -1.72 11.70
CA GLY A 90 7.74 -3.10 11.84
C GLY A 90 8.59 -3.87 12.82
N ILE A 91 8.07 -5.03 13.17
CA ILE A 91 8.74 -6.05 13.97
C ILE A 91 8.72 -7.33 13.14
N GLU A 92 9.89 -7.94 13.00
CA GLU A 92 10.06 -9.23 12.33
C GLU A 92 10.64 -10.23 13.32
N TYR A 93 10.12 -11.43 13.28
CA TYR A 93 10.51 -12.50 14.18
C TYR A 93 10.71 -13.79 13.39
N THR A 94 11.83 -14.44 13.61
CA THR A 94 12.13 -15.76 13.07
C THR A 94 12.59 -16.68 14.19
N LEU A 95 12.03 -17.87 14.25
CA LEU A 95 12.39 -18.91 15.18
C LEU A 95 12.64 -20.22 14.43
N SER A 96 13.76 -20.85 14.70
CA SER A 96 14.00 -22.23 14.32
C SER A 96 14.28 -23.04 15.59
N PHE A 97 13.52 -24.09 15.80
CA PHE A 97 13.65 -24.94 16.97
C PHE A 97 13.71 -26.42 16.57
N THR A 98 14.78 -27.06 16.96
CA THR A 98 15.03 -28.49 16.69
C THR A 98 15.13 -29.25 18.02
N PRO A 99 13.97 -29.55 18.70
CA PRO A 99 13.94 -30.16 20.02
C PRO A 99 14.57 -31.57 20.05
N VAL A 100 14.51 -32.25 18.91
CA VAL A 100 15.07 -33.62 18.82
C VAL A 100 15.72 -33.81 17.47
N GLN A 101 16.99 -34.22 17.52
CA GLN A 101 17.77 -34.61 16.34
C GLN A 101 18.54 -35.90 16.66
N LYS A 102 17.97 -37.07 16.35
CA LYS A 102 18.55 -38.39 16.49
C LYS A 102 18.66 -39.07 15.13
N ARG A 103 19.41 -40.17 15.07
CA ARG A 103 19.63 -40.95 13.85
C ARG A 103 18.31 -41.30 13.15
N ASP A 104 17.34 -41.82 13.90
CA ASP A 104 16.06 -42.30 13.35
C ASP A 104 14.90 -41.38 13.60
N PHE A 105 15.07 -40.25 14.30
CA PHE A 105 14.01 -39.30 14.62
C PHE A 105 14.53 -37.88 14.64
N SER A 106 13.88 -36.98 13.90
CA SER A 106 14.12 -35.56 14.01
C SER A 106 12.83 -34.77 13.88
N LEU A 107 12.74 -33.68 14.63
CA LEU A 107 11.68 -32.70 14.55
C LEU A 107 12.31 -31.32 14.43
N ASN A 108 11.88 -30.56 13.42
CA ASN A 108 12.25 -29.17 13.26
C ASN A 108 10.97 -28.32 13.12
N ILE A 109 10.94 -27.21 13.84
CA ILE A 109 9.84 -26.26 13.88
C ILE A 109 10.40 -24.90 13.46
N ASN A 110 9.87 -24.32 12.38
CA ASN A 110 10.23 -23.00 11.91
C ASN A 110 9.01 -22.10 12.02
N LEU A 111 9.18 -20.96 12.67
CA LEU A 111 8.17 -19.93 12.79
C LEU A 111 8.75 -18.62 12.25
N ASN A 112 7.99 -17.92 11.42
CA ASN A 112 8.25 -16.55 11.08
C ASN A 112 7.00 -15.71 11.31
N ALA A 113 7.17 -14.48 11.71
CA ALA A 113 6.08 -13.54 11.90
C ALA A 113 6.58 -12.13 11.61
N SER A 114 5.75 -11.33 10.99
CA SER A 114 6.03 -9.92 10.73
C SER A 114 4.79 -9.10 10.98
N LYS A 115 4.97 -7.98 11.67
CA LYS A 115 3.94 -6.97 11.84
C LYS A 115 4.46 -5.64 11.33
N ASN A 116 3.78 -5.11 10.33
CA ASN A 116 4.11 -3.84 9.72
C ASN A 116 3.04 -2.78 9.99
N TRP A 117 3.49 -1.54 10.25
CA TRP A 117 2.66 -0.37 10.35
C TRP A 117 3.14 0.64 9.31
N ASN A 118 2.28 0.94 8.36
CA ASN A 118 2.49 1.92 7.32
C ASN A 118 1.57 3.11 7.54
N LYS A 119 2.07 4.32 7.35
CA LYS A 119 1.24 5.53 7.31
C LYS A 119 1.83 6.59 6.40
N GLY A 120 0.94 7.29 5.70
CA GLY A 120 1.25 8.56 5.06
C GLY A 120 1.43 9.66 6.10
N GLY A 121 2.42 10.50 5.87
CA GLY A 121 2.58 11.79 6.55
C GLY A 121 1.93 12.90 5.74
N GLU A 122 2.42 14.12 5.96
CA GLU A 122 1.95 15.31 5.27
C GLU A 122 1.99 15.13 3.75
N THR A 123 0.90 15.50 3.09
CA THR A 123 0.78 15.54 1.63
C THR A 123 0.03 16.81 1.22
N THR A 124 0.50 17.45 0.17
CA THR A 124 -0.10 18.69 -0.35
C THR A 124 -0.94 18.45 -1.61
N ILE A 125 -1.39 17.21 -1.82
CA ILE A 125 -2.08 16.84 -3.05
C ILE A 125 -3.53 16.52 -2.76
N ASP A 126 -4.41 17.16 -3.49
CA ASP A 126 -5.82 16.84 -3.50
C ASP A 126 -6.06 15.48 -4.16
N ARG A 127 -6.96 14.72 -3.61
CA ARG A 127 -7.29 13.37 -4.06
C ARG A 127 -8.74 13.30 -4.49
N THR A 128 -8.98 12.65 -5.60
CA THR A 128 -10.35 12.42 -6.09
C THR A 128 -11.05 11.35 -5.26
N THR A 129 -12.37 11.41 -5.21
CA THR A 129 -13.22 10.38 -4.61
C THR A 129 -12.88 8.98 -5.11
N GLY A 130 -12.63 8.85 -6.42
CA GLY A 130 -12.26 7.56 -7.02
C GLY A 130 -10.99 6.96 -6.43
N MET A 131 -9.98 7.78 -6.14
CA MET A 131 -8.73 7.32 -5.50
C MET A 131 -8.99 6.75 -4.09
N TYR A 132 -9.83 7.41 -3.30
CA TYR A 132 -10.22 6.91 -1.98
C TYR A 132 -11.02 5.61 -2.06
N LEU A 133 -11.94 5.49 -3.02
CA LEU A 133 -12.76 4.30 -3.19
C LEU A 133 -11.95 3.09 -3.67
N THR A 134 -11.01 3.29 -4.59
CA THR A 134 -10.17 2.21 -5.12
C THR A 134 -9.00 1.86 -4.23
N GLY A 135 -8.50 2.83 -3.45
CA GLY A 135 -7.27 2.74 -2.68
C GLY A 135 -6.02 2.75 -3.57
N SER A 136 -4.88 3.11 -2.99
CA SER A 136 -3.59 3.13 -3.69
C SER A 136 -2.52 2.48 -2.82
N ASN A 137 -1.54 1.83 -3.47
CA ASN A 137 -0.36 1.29 -2.79
C ASN A 137 0.88 2.18 -2.98
N THR A 138 0.77 3.25 -3.77
CA THR A 138 1.92 4.08 -4.17
C THR A 138 1.77 5.56 -3.80
N GLN A 139 0.57 5.98 -3.43
CA GLN A 139 0.28 7.38 -3.13
C GLN A 139 -0.34 7.54 -1.76
N ILE A 140 0.07 8.60 -1.06
CA ILE A 140 -0.54 8.98 0.22
C ILE A 140 -1.92 9.57 -0.07
N LEU A 141 -2.97 8.86 0.31
CA LEU A 141 -4.33 9.34 0.15
C LEU A 141 -4.72 10.31 1.27
N LYS A 142 -4.43 9.94 2.51
CA LYS A 142 -4.73 10.75 3.70
C LYS A 142 -3.61 10.63 4.72
N GLU A 143 -3.24 11.75 5.34
CA GLU A 143 -2.29 11.76 6.45
C GLU A 143 -2.78 10.90 7.62
N GLY A 144 -1.86 10.14 8.21
CA GLY A 144 -2.15 9.26 9.35
C GLY A 144 -2.73 7.89 8.98
N TYR A 145 -3.11 7.68 7.73
CA TYR A 145 -3.67 6.42 7.23
C TYR A 145 -2.65 5.63 6.40
N PRO A 146 -2.82 4.29 6.28
CA PRO A 146 -1.96 3.45 5.45
C PRO A 146 -2.06 3.83 3.96
N LEU A 147 -0.96 3.63 3.22
CA LEU A 147 -0.95 3.87 1.77
C LEU A 147 -1.94 2.96 1.02
N SER A 148 -2.10 1.73 1.48
CA SER A 148 -3.05 0.75 0.93
C SER A 148 -4.48 0.91 1.45
N GLY A 149 -4.74 1.98 2.21
CA GLY A 149 -6.05 2.29 2.75
C GLY A 149 -7.08 2.59 1.67
N PHE A 150 -8.32 2.25 1.94
CA PHE A 150 -9.46 2.63 1.10
C PHE A 150 -10.67 2.99 1.93
N TRP A 151 -11.57 3.74 1.32
CA TRP A 151 -12.78 4.29 1.94
C TRP A 151 -14.01 3.78 1.19
N SER A 152 -15.15 3.89 1.83
CA SER A 152 -16.45 3.54 1.25
C SER A 152 -17.49 4.56 1.66
N TYR A 153 -18.57 4.62 0.91
CA TYR A 153 -19.77 5.31 1.38
C TYR A 153 -20.32 4.60 2.61
N SER A 154 -20.86 5.38 3.56
CA SER A 154 -21.48 4.83 4.75
C SER A 154 -22.81 4.17 4.39
N PHE A 155 -22.85 2.84 4.38
CA PHE A 155 -24.02 2.06 4.01
C PHE A 155 -25.10 2.14 5.08
N ALA A 156 -26.31 2.54 4.69
CA ALA A 156 -27.46 2.69 5.58
C ALA A 156 -28.47 1.53 5.51
N GLY A 157 -28.31 0.61 4.56
CA GLY A 157 -29.23 -0.50 4.35
C GLY A 157 -29.72 -0.59 2.91
N LEU A 158 -30.76 -1.37 2.70
CA LEU A 158 -31.45 -1.50 1.42
C LEU A 158 -32.81 -0.81 1.51
N ASP A 159 -33.19 -0.14 0.44
CA ASP A 159 -34.53 0.42 0.28
C ASP A 159 -35.56 -0.72 0.22
N GLY A 160 -36.52 -0.70 1.15
CA GLY A 160 -37.53 -1.76 1.25
C GLY A 160 -38.50 -1.84 0.05
N SER A 161 -38.54 -0.80 -0.80
CA SER A 161 -39.44 -0.76 -1.96
C SER A 161 -38.81 -1.30 -3.25
N ASN A 162 -37.48 -1.15 -3.42
CA ASN A 162 -36.81 -1.47 -4.67
C ASN A 162 -35.50 -2.25 -4.50
N GLY A 163 -35.08 -2.51 -3.24
CA GLY A 163 -33.87 -3.28 -2.93
C GLY A 163 -32.54 -2.54 -3.23
N LYS A 164 -32.57 -1.28 -3.58
CA LYS A 164 -31.36 -0.50 -3.89
C LYS A 164 -30.58 -0.13 -2.62
N PRO A 165 -29.24 -0.08 -2.67
CA PRO A 165 -28.45 0.36 -1.54
C PRO A 165 -28.73 1.81 -1.20
N MET A 166 -28.93 2.09 0.09
CA MET A 166 -29.01 3.44 0.65
C MET A 166 -27.72 3.75 1.39
N PHE A 167 -27.36 5.02 1.37
CA PHE A 167 -26.18 5.54 2.04
C PHE A 167 -26.56 6.66 2.99
N ASN A 168 -25.84 6.76 4.11
CA ASN A 168 -26.03 7.86 5.04
C ASN A 168 -25.65 9.18 4.35
N TYR A 169 -26.57 10.13 4.38
CA TYR A 169 -26.29 11.47 3.90
C TYR A 169 -25.41 12.21 4.90
N VAL A 170 -24.39 12.87 4.38
CA VAL A 170 -23.53 13.77 5.14
C VAL A 170 -23.72 15.18 4.57
N GLU A 171 -24.17 16.10 5.40
CA GLU A 171 -24.27 17.50 5.01
C GLU A 171 -22.88 18.11 4.92
N VAL A 172 -22.53 18.60 3.75
CA VAL A 172 -21.23 19.25 3.50
C VAL A 172 -21.41 20.75 3.69
N PRO A 173 -20.59 21.39 4.55
CA PRO A 173 -20.65 22.84 4.76
C PRO A 173 -20.47 23.61 3.45
N GLU A 174 -21.23 24.71 3.27
CA GLU A 174 -21.16 25.54 2.04
C GLU A 174 -19.76 26.09 1.78
N GLU A 175 -18.99 26.35 2.84
CA GLU A 175 -17.60 26.82 2.73
C GLU A 175 -16.67 25.77 2.08
N GLU A 176 -16.93 24.49 2.30
CA GLU A 176 -16.17 23.40 1.67
C GLU A 176 -16.59 23.15 0.24
N LYS A 177 -17.85 23.37 -0.11
CA LYS A 177 -18.37 23.22 -1.48
C LYS A 177 -17.66 24.12 -2.49
N SER A 178 -17.26 25.31 -2.07
CA SER A 178 -16.56 26.27 -2.93
C SER A 178 -15.06 26.00 -3.08
N LYS A 179 -14.43 25.28 -2.14
CA LYS A 179 -12.98 24.98 -2.10
C LYS A 179 -12.61 23.61 -2.65
N GLY A 180 -13.60 22.80 -3.02
CA GLY A 180 -13.42 21.38 -3.30
C GLY A 180 -13.57 20.56 -2.02
N ILE A 181 -14.57 19.67 -2.01
CA ILE A 181 -14.93 18.87 -0.83
C ILE A 181 -13.87 17.79 -0.61
N ASP A 182 -13.26 17.73 0.60
CA ASP A 182 -12.42 16.58 0.99
C ASP A 182 -13.31 15.31 0.99
N PRO A 183 -13.02 14.31 0.15
CA PRO A 183 -13.81 13.08 0.10
C PRO A 183 -13.98 12.38 1.44
N THR A 184 -13.07 12.57 2.38
CA THR A 184 -13.17 11.98 3.72
C THR A 184 -14.24 12.61 4.61
N THR A 185 -14.84 13.72 4.19
CA THR A 185 -16.01 14.31 4.86
C THR A 185 -17.23 13.39 4.76
N TYR A 186 -17.41 12.70 3.63
CA TYR A 186 -18.57 11.84 3.38
C TYR A 186 -18.21 10.35 3.17
N LEU A 187 -16.93 10.02 3.12
CA LEU A 187 -16.46 8.64 3.06
C LEU A 187 -16.00 8.17 4.43
N VAL A 188 -16.19 6.89 4.72
CA VAL A 188 -15.70 6.26 5.94
C VAL A 188 -14.52 5.33 5.61
N TYR A 189 -13.48 5.37 6.46
CA TYR A 189 -12.35 4.48 6.34
C TYR A 189 -12.79 3.02 6.49
N SER A 190 -12.51 2.22 5.48
CA SER A 190 -12.98 0.82 5.40
C SER A 190 -11.89 -0.21 5.66
N GLY A 191 -10.65 0.23 5.75
CA GLY A 191 -9.50 -0.61 6.07
C GLY A 191 -8.40 -0.53 5.02
N GLU A 192 -7.49 -1.47 5.06
CA GLU A 192 -6.33 -1.55 4.18
C GLU A 192 -6.30 -2.87 3.40
N LYS A 193 -5.72 -2.82 2.19
CA LYS A 193 -5.60 -3.99 1.31
C LYS A 193 -4.47 -4.91 1.74
N GLU A 194 -3.42 -4.35 2.30
CA GLU A 194 -2.26 -5.11 2.76
C GLU A 194 -2.48 -5.64 4.16
N PRO A 195 -2.06 -6.88 4.46
CA PRO A 195 -2.13 -7.40 5.82
C PRO A 195 -1.14 -6.65 6.72
N TYR A 196 -1.60 -6.23 7.89
CA TYR A 196 -0.71 -5.67 8.90
C TYR A 196 0.10 -6.73 9.64
N PHE A 197 -0.32 -7.99 9.57
CA PHE A 197 0.37 -9.13 10.16
C PHE A 197 0.47 -10.28 9.17
N THR A 198 1.67 -10.83 9.04
CA THR A 198 1.94 -12.04 8.27
C THR A 198 2.68 -13.04 9.16
N GLY A 199 2.38 -14.31 9.02
CA GLY A 199 3.04 -15.36 9.76
C GLY A 199 3.14 -16.66 8.98
N GLY A 200 4.13 -17.45 9.29
CA GLY A 200 4.34 -18.78 8.74
C GLY A 200 4.81 -19.77 9.80
N LEU A 201 4.30 -20.98 9.75
CA LEU A 201 4.73 -22.11 10.57
C LEU A 201 5.10 -23.27 9.67
N GLY A 202 6.35 -23.71 9.73
CA GLY A 202 6.85 -24.91 9.08
C GLY A 202 7.14 -26.00 10.10
N LEU A 203 6.70 -27.22 9.83
CA LEU A 203 7.00 -28.39 10.62
C LEU A 203 7.67 -29.44 9.71
N SER A 204 8.84 -29.90 10.10
CA SER A 204 9.56 -30.99 9.45
C SER A 204 9.76 -32.11 10.44
N PHE A 205 9.15 -33.24 10.15
CA PHE A 205 9.22 -34.44 10.95
C PHE A 205 9.87 -35.57 10.15
N ARG A 206 10.79 -36.31 10.74
CA ARG A 206 11.40 -37.51 10.16
C ARG A 206 11.43 -38.60 11.16
N TYR A 207 10.95 -39.79 10.76
CA TYR A 207 11.06 -41.01 11.51
C TYR A 207 11.52 -42.15 10.59
N LYS A 208 12.76 -42.61 10.77
CA LYS A 208 13.41 -43.59 9.88
C LYS A 208 13.38 -43.14 8.42
N SER A 209 12.70 -43.88 7.57
CA SER A 209 12.51 -43.56 6.14
C SER A 209 11.29 -42.69 5.85
N LEU A 210 10.43 -42.42 6.84
CA LEU A 210 9.26 -41.56 6.67
C LEU A 210 9.64 -40.12 6.96
N SER A 211 9.26 -39.20 6.03
CA SER A 211 9.40 -37.76 6.21
C SER A 211 8.06 -37.06 5.95
N LEU A 212 7.70 -36.16 6.85
CA LEU A 212 6.51 -35.30 6.74
C LEU A 212 6.95 -33.85 6.86
N ASN A 213 6.63 -33.04 5.85
CA ASN A 213 6.84 -31.61 5.87
C ASN A 213 5.50 -30.89 5.64
N THR A 214 5.19 -29.97 6.54
CA THR A 214 3.98 -29.16 6.44
C THR A 214 4.34 -27.69 6.59
N SER A 215 3.61 -26.82 5.89
CA SER A 215 3.70 -25.38 6.08
C SER A 215 2.32 -24.74 6.14
N PHE A 216 2.22 -23.78 7.05
CA PHE A 216 1.01 -22.96 7.22
C PHE A 216 1.39 -21.50 7.03
N SER A 217 0.50 -20.72 6.42
CA SER A 217 0.64 -19.27 6.34
C SER A 217 -0.58 -18.59 6.91
N LEU A 218 -0.36 -17.46 7.58
CA LEU A 218 -1.38 -16.65 8.22
C LEU A 218 -1.23 -15.20 7.75
N LEU A 219 -2.30 -14.62 7.24
CA LEU A 219 -2.39 -13.23 6.82
C LEU A 219 -3.58 -12.59 7.53
N LEU A 220 -3.33 -11.53 8.32
CA LEU A 220 -4.37 -10.88 9.09
C LEU A 220 -4.47 -9.39 8.75
N GLY A 221 -5.70 -8.89 8.80
CA GLY A 221 -6.01 -7.47 8.70
C GLY A 221 -6.20 -6.94 7.28
N SER A 222 -5.86 -7.71 6.25
CA SER A 222 -6.17 -7.31 4.88
C SER A 222 -7.68 -7.31 4.63
N LYS A 223 -8.16 -6.30 3.93
CA LYS A 223 -9.54 -6.19 3.50
C LYS A 223 -9.61 -6.08 1.98
N LYS A 224 -10.60 -6.71 1.41
CA LYS A 224 -10.85 -6.70 -0.02
C LYS A 224 -12.29 -6.28 -0.30
N ARG A 225 -12.45 -5.42 -1.28
CA ARG A 225 -13.78 -5.12 -1.81
C ARG A 225 -14.25 -6.31 -2.65
N LEU A 226 -15.44 -6.78 -2.40
CA LEU A 226 -16.04 -7.80 -3.25
C LEU A 226 -16.41 -7.16 -4.60
N THR A 227 -16.12 -7.87 -5.67
CA THR A 227 -16.65 -7.53 -7.00
C THR A 227 -18.14 -7.85 -7.05
N SER A 228 -18.91 -7.10 -7.84
CA SER A 228 -20.30 -7.43 -8.06
C SER A 228 -20.44 -8.89 -8.51
N PRO A 229 -21.33 -9.70 -7.90
CA PRO A 229 -21.57 -11.06 -8.35
C PRO A 229 -22.29 -11.13 -9.71
N TYR A 230 -22.83 -10.00 -10.16
CA TYR A 230 -23.50 -9.85 -11.44
C TYR A 230 -22.68 -8.90 -12.32
N ASN A 231 -22.21 -9.39 -13.45
CA ASN A 231 -21.74 -8.56 -14.54
C ASN A 231 -22.97 -8.22 -15.39
N ASP A 232 -23.33 -6.94 -15.41
CA ASP A 232 -24.30 -6.41 -16.37
C ASP A 232 -23.67 -6.32 -17.76
#